data_785136598dd9514d9ea1df4b77650543
#
_entry.id   785136598dd9514d9ea1df4b77650543
#
_cell.length_a   1.000
_cell.length_b   1.000
_cell.length_c   1.000
_cell.angle_alpha   90.00
_cell.angle_beta   90.00
_cell.angle_gamma   90.00
#
_symmetry.space_group_name_H-M   'P 1'
#
loop_
_entity.id
_entity.type
_entity.pdbx_description
1 polymer ?
#
loop_
_entity_poly.entity_id
_entity_poly.type
_entity_poly.pdbx_seq_one_letter_code
_entity_poly.pdbx_strand_id
1 'polypeptide(L)'
;MKNKIRCDWAGEKPHMIRYHDREWGKPVHRDRKHFEMLLLEGAQAGLTWDTVLRKRAGYRDAFAGFDPKKVAGYTAAKKAALLKNPGIIRNRLKVDSAVTNAQAFLAVQKEFGSFDAYVWSFVGGEPIVNRWKRMKDVPATN
;
A
#
# COMPACT_ATOMS: atom_id res chain seq x y z
N MET A 1 -12.01 -27.08 -12.59
CA MET A 1 -12.00 -25.70 -12.01
C MET A 1 -12.09 -24.73 -13.18
N LYS A 2 -13.02 -23.78 -13.14
CA LYS A 2 -13.06 -22.72 -14.17
C LYS A 2 -11.77 -21.92 -14.06
N ASN A 3 -10.97 -21.86 -15.12
CA ASN A 3 -9.80 -21.01 -15.19
C ASN A 3 -10.24 -19.56 -14.96
N LYS A 4 -9.83 -18.98 -13.86
CA LYS A 4 -10.13 -17.59 -13.54
C LYS A 4 -9.34 -16.68 -14.50
N ILE A 5 -10.07 -15.81 -15.21
CA ILE A 5 -9.42 -14.80 -16.06
C ILE A 5 -8.78 -13.77 -15.13
N ARG A 6 -7.52 -13.45 -15.36
CA ARG A 6 -6.74 -12.46 -14.58
C ARG A 6 -6.15 -11.40 -15.50
N CYS A 7 -5.85 -10.23 -14.92
CA CYS A 7 -5.07 -9.22 -15.63
C CYS A 7 -3.66 -9.74 -15.93
N ASP A 8 -3.12 -9.38 -17.08
CA ASP A 8 -1.81 -9.87 -17.56
C ASP A 8 -0.67 -9.58 -16.58
N TRP A 9 -0.72 -8.46 -15.87
CA TRP A 9 0.29 -8.07 -14.88
C TRP A 9 0.39 -9.03 -13.68
N ALA A 10 -0.66 -9.81 -13.39
CA ALA A 10 -0.64 -10.79 -12.31
C ALA A 10 0.36 -11.93 -12.59
N GLY A 11 0.63 -12.22 -13.87
CA GLY A 11 1.59 -13.24 -14.28
C GLY A 11 1.30 -14.61 -13.67
N GLU A 12 2.36 -15.38 -13.46
CA GLU A 12 2.27 -16.76 -12.97
C GLU A 12 2.77 -16.93 -11.51
N LYS A 13 3.33 -15.87 -10.89
CA LYS A 13 3.92 -15.98 -9.56
C LYS A 13 2.84 -16.10 -8.49
N PRO A 14 2.92 -17.10 -7.58
CA PRO A 14 1.86 -17.38 -6.62
C PRO A 14 1.46 -16.19 -5.72
N HIS A 15 2.42 -15.37 -5.29
CA HIS A 15 2.13 -14.20 -4.45
C HIS A 15 1.44 -13.07 -5.23
N MET A 16 1.77 -12.88 -6.51
CA MET A 16 1.10 -11.92 -7.41
C MET A 16 -0.33 -12.36 -7.71
N ILE A 17 -0.53 -13.64 -8.02
CA ILE A 17 -1.86 -14.23 -8.21
C ILE A 17 -2.71 -14.09 -6.95
N ARG A 18 -2.15 -14.36 -5.78
CA ARG A 18 -2.85 -14.22 -4.50
C ARG A 18 -3.26 -12.78 -4.25
N TYR A 19 -2.38 -11.81 -4.49
CA TYR A 19 -2.69 -10.39 -4.36
C TYR A 19 -3.82 -9.99 -5.31
N HIS A 20 -3.71 -10.33 -6.60
CA HIS A 20 -4.73 -10.04 -7.60
C HIS A 20 -6.10 -10.61 -7.21
N ASP A 21 -6.14 -11.87 -6.78
CA ASP A 21 -7.40 -12.57 -6.53
C ASP A 21 -8.07 -12.18 -5.20
N ARG A 22 -7.29 -11.73 -4.22
CA ARG A 22 -7.79 -11.51 -2.86
C ARG A 22 -7.86 -10.06 -2.42
N GLU A 23 -7.05 -9.19 -3.03
CA GLU A 23 -6.90 -7.81 -2.56
C GLU A 23 -7.18 -6.77 -3.64
N TRP A 24 -6.60 -6.94 -4.84
CA TRP A 24 -6.71 -5.94 -5.90
C TRP A 24 -8.16 -5.74 -6.34
N GLY A 25 -8.56 -4.46 -6.44
CA GLY A 25 -9.93 -4.09 -6.84
C GLY A 25 -11.01 -4.41 -5.81
N LYS A 26 -10.64 -4.74 -4.56
CA LYS A 26 -11.61 -4.97 -3.48
C LYS A 26 -11.65 -3.79 -2.52
N PRO A 27 -12.84 -3.29 -2.16
CA PRO A 27 -12.97 -2.21 -1.19
C PRO A 27 -12.31 -2.53 0.15
N VAL A 28 -11.65 -1.54 0.73
CA VAL A 28 -11.01 -1.61 2.05
C VAL A 28 -11.57 -0.49 2.92
N HIS A 29 -11.94 -0.82 4.16
CA HIS A 29 -12.51 0.08 5.15
C HIS A 29 -11.80 0.00 6.51
N ARG A 30 -10.49 -0.24 6.52
CA ARG A 30 -9.67 -0.30 7.73
C ARG A 30 -8.46 0.60 7.60
N ASP A 31 -8.33 1.58 8.49
CA ASP A 31 -7.24 2.55 8.46
C ASP A 31 -5.85 1.91 8.45
N ARG A 32 -5.63 0.86 9.24
CA ARG A 32 -4.34 0.14 9.22
C ARG A 32 -4.02 -0.45 7.84
N LYS A 33 -5.04 -0.93 7.13
CA LYS A 33 -4.85 -1.46 5.77
C LYS A 33 -4.57 -0.34 4.77
N HIS A 34 -5.23 0.79 4.90
CA HIS A 34 -4.92 1.98 4.10
C HIS A 34 -3.47 2.43 4.32
N PHE A 35 -3.02 2.48 5.58
CA PHE A 35 -1.65 2.86 5.88
C PHE A 35 -0.62 1.84 5.36
N GLU A 36 -0.90 0.53 5.49
CA GLU A 36 -0.08 -0.52 4.88
C GLU A 36 0.11 -0.28 3.38
N MET A 37 -0.99 -0.06 2.66
CA MET A 37 -0.94 0.13 1.21
C MET A 37 -0.22 1.42 0.83
N LEU A 38 -0.44 2.53 1.54
CA LEU A 38 0.31 3.77 1.32
C LEU A 38 1.82 3.58 1.42
N LEU A 39 2.29 2.85 2.43
CA LEU A 39 3.72 2.57 2.60
C LEU A 39 4.27 1.69 1.48
N LEU A 40 3.56 0.62 1.13
CA LEU A 40 3.98 -0.33 0.11
C LEU A 40 3.98 0.30 -1.28
N GLU A 41 2.94 1.06 -1.62
CA GLU A 41 2.83 1.75 -2.90
C GLU A 41 3.89 2.87 -3.02
N GLY A 42 4.14 3.61 -1.96
CA GLY A 42 5.24 4.57 -1.91
C GLY A 42 6.62 3.90 -2.08
N ALA A 43 6.80 2.72 -1.52
CA ALA A 43 8.02 1.95 -1.67
C ALA A 43 8.22 1.42 -3.10
N GLN A 44 7.16 1.30 -3.90
CA GLN A 44 7.23 0.84 -5.28
C GLN A 44 7.93 1.82 -6.22
N ALA A 45 8.03 3.09 -5.91
CA ALA A 45 8.64 4.09 -6.79
C ALA A 45 10.00 3.62 -7.35
N GLY A 46 10.11 3.52 -8.66
CA GLY A 46 11.29 2.99 -9.36
C GLY A 46 11.47 1.46 -9.31
N LEU A 47 10.49 0.72 -8.80
CA LEU A 47 10.54 -0.73 -8.62
C LEU A 47 9.27 -1.40 -9.19
N THR A 48 9.26 -2.74 -9.18
CA THR A 48 8.08 -3.52 -9.55
C THR A 48 7.23 -3.85 -8.31
N TRP A 49 5.94 -4.02 -8.50
CA TRP A 49 5.02 -4.46 -7.44
C TRP A 49 5.40 -5.86 -6.91
N ASP A 50 5.87 -6.73 -7.77
CA ASP A 50 6.44 -8.04 -7.38
C ASP A 50 7.55 -7.89 -6.33
N THR A 51 8.48 -6.97 -6.54
CA THR A 51 9.57 -6.69 -5.59
C THR A 51 9.02 -6.23 -4.23
N VAL A 52 8.05 -5.34 -4.22
CA VAL A 52 7.44 -4.82 -3.00
C VAL A 52 6.66 -5.90 -2.25
N LEU A 53 5.84 -6.68 -2.96
CA LEU A 53 5.07 -7.77 -2.34
C LEU A 53 5.96 -8.83 -1.69
N ARG A 54 7.10 -9.16 -2.28
CA ARG A 54 8.07 -10.09 -1.66
C ARG A 54 8.66 -9.55 -0.37
N LYS A 55 8.74 -8.23 -0.21
CA LYS A 55 9.25 -7.59 1.01
C LYS A 55 8.15 -7.20 2.00
N ARG A 56 6.89 -7.49 1.70
CA ARG A 56 5.74 -7.07 2.52
C ARG A 56 5.81 -7.55 3.97
N ALA A 57 6.24 -8.79 4.21
CA ALA A 57 6.43 -9.30 5.57
C ALA A 57 7.51 -8.52 6.32
N GLY A 58 8.65 -8.24 5.66
CA GLY A 58 9.72 -7.41 6.22
C GLY A 58 9.26 -5.99 6.54
N TYR A 59 8.43 -5.38 5.68
CA TYR A 59 7.82 -4.09 5.97
C TYR A 59 6.87 -4.13 7.17
N ARG A 60 6.07 -5.18 7.29
CA ARG A 60 5.17 -5.36 8.45
C ARG A 60 5.97 -5.40 9.75
N ASP A 61 7.05 -6.13 9.79
CA ASP A 61 7.91 -6.22 10.98
C ASP A 61 8.64 -4.90 11.25
N ALA A 62 9.23 -4.29 10.23
CA ALA A 62 10.00 -3.05 10.34
C ALA A 62 9.14 -1.83 10.74
N PHE A 63 7.88 -1.79 10.30
CA PHE A 63 6.96 -0.68 10.52
C PHE A 63 5.84 -1.02 11.50
N ALA A 64 6.16 -1.77 12.56
CA ALA A 64 5.31 -2.05 13.73
C ALA A 64 3.90 -2.55 13.34
N GLY A 65 3.79 -3.48 12.39
CA GLY A 65 2.53 -4.01 11.91
C GLY A 65 1.67 -2.95 11.20
N PHE A 66 2.31 -1.95 10.60
CA PHE A 66 1.68 -0.80 9.96
C PHE A 66 0.81 0.03 10.91
N ASP A 67 1.29 0.21 12.14
CA ASP A 67 0.68 1.09 13.13
C ASP A 67 1.16 2.53 12.91
N PRO A 68 0.33 3.45 12.39
CA PRO A 68 0.77 4.80 12.08
C PRO A 68 1.21 5.59 13.32
N LYS A 69 0.64 5.30 14.51
CA LYS A 69 1.03 5.98 15.76
C LYS A 69 2.46 5.63 16.14
N LYS A 70 2.84 4.37 16.00
CA LYS A 70 4.21 3.92 16.29
C LYS A 70 5.20 4.43 15.25
N VAL A 71 4.85 4.34 13.97
CA VAL A 71 5.73 4.78 12.88
C VAL A 71 5.97 6.29 12.93
N ALA A 72 4.96 7.10 13.22
CA ALA A 72 5.07 8.55 13.35
C ALA A 72 6.12 8.99 14.40
N GLY A 73 6.35 8.17 15.41
CA GLY A 73 7.33 8.41 16.48
C GLY A 73 8.73 7.84 16.23
N TYR A 74 9.02 7.33 15.04
CA TYR A 74 10.35 6.76 14.76
C TYR A 74 11.45 7.82 14.83
N THR A 75 12.46 7.52 15.65
CA THR A 75 13.64 8.38 15.86
C THR A 75 14.63 8.27 14.71
N ALA A 76 15.60 9.20 14.66
CA ALA A 76 16.72 9.13 13.73
C ALA A 76 17.49 7.80 13.86
N ALA A 77 17.70 7.32 15.09
CA ALA A 77 18.34 6.03 15.35
C ALA A 77 17.55 4.85 14.78
N LYS A 78 16.20 4.85 14.94
CA LYS A 78 15.34 3.84 14.35
C LYS A 78 15.38 3.86 12.82
N LYS A 79 15.34 5.04 12.20
CA LYS A 79 15.46 5.18 10.74
C LYS A 79 16.82 4.70 10.22
N ALA A 80 17.91 5.00 10.92
CA ALA A 80 19.24 4.50 10.59
C ALA A 80 19.32 2.96 10.66
N ALA A 81 18.68 2.35 11.67
CA ALA A 81 18.60 0.90 11.78
C ALA A 81 17.81 0.28 10.62
N LEU A 82 16.71 0.91 10.20
CA LEU A 82 15.91 0.46 9.06
C LEU A 82 16.70 0.45 7.75
N LEU A 83 17.61 1.40 7.55
CA LEU A 83 18.48 1.45 6.36
C LEU A 83 19.48 0.29 6.29
N LYS A 84 19.65 -0.46 7.37
CA LYS A 84 20.47 -1.69 7.43
C LYS A 84 19.65 -2.97 7.34
N ASN A 85 18.32 -2.87 7.36
CA ASN A 85 17.40 -4.02 7.35
C ASN A 85 17.21 -4.56 5.92
N PRO A 86 17.67 -5.77 5.61
CA PRO A 86 17.50 -6.36 4.28
C PRO A 86 16.05 -6.77 3.96
N GLY A 87 15.17 -6.81 4.97
CA GLY A 87 13.74 -7.13 4.82
C GLY A 87 12.94 -6.03 4.13
N ILE A 88 13.49 -4.83 4.00
CA ILE A 88 12.87 -3.69 3.33
C ILE A 88 13.76 -3.14 2.22
N ILE A 89 13.22 -2.21 1.45
CA ILE A 89 14.00 -1.44 0.48
C ILE A 89 14.79 -0.37 1.23
N ARG A 90 16.12 -0.49 1.22
CA ARG A 90 17.04 0.36 1.98
C ARG A 90 17.27 1.69 1.26
N ASN A 91 16.25 2.51 1.17
CA ASN A 91 16.29 3.83 0.55
C ASN A 91 15.90 4.89 1.60
N ARG A 92 16.76 5.90 1.80
CA ARG A 92 16.57 6.94 2.82
C ARG A 92 15.26 7.69 2.63
N LEU A 93 14.96 8.13 1.40
CA LEU A 93 13.74 8.89 1.12
C LEU A 93 12.49 8.08 1.40
N LYS A 94 12.48 6.78 1.09
CA LYS A 94 11.34 5.87 1.37
C LYS A 94 11.14 5.65 2.87
N VAL A 95 12.22 5.54 3.63
CA VAL A 95 12.14 5.42 5.10
C VAL A 95 11.68 6.73 5.73
N ASP A 96 12.22 7.86 5.31
CA ASP A 96 11.82 9.18 5.82
C ASP A 96 10.35 9.48 5.46
N SER A 97 9.94 9.19 4.22
CA SER A 97 8.55 9.40 3.79
C SER A 97 7.56 8.53 4.56
N ALA A 98 7.93 7.31 4.96
CA ALA A 98 7.06 6.47 5.78
C ALA A 98 6.72 7.15 7.12
N VAL A 99 7.67 7.82 7.73
CA VAL A 99 7.46 8.55 9.01
C VAL A 99 6.62 9.82 8.80
N THR A 100 6.93 10.62 7.79
CA THR A 100 6.15 11.83 7.48
C THR A 100 4.73 11.50 7.03
N ASN A 101 4.56 10.43 6.27
CA ASN A 101 3.23 9.93 5.88
C ASN A 101 2.44 9.42 7.08
N ALA A 102 3.09 8.78 8.06
CA ALA A 102 2.43 8.38 9.30
C ALA A 102 1.91 9.60 10.09
N GLN A 103 2.71 10.66 10.17
CA GLN A 103 2.31 11.91 10.82
C GLN A 103 1.12 12.56 10.10
N ALA A 104 1.17 12.66 8.78
CA ALA A 104 0.08 13.18 7.96
C ALA A 104 -1.18 12.31 8.07
N PHE A 105 -1.02 10.99 8.09
CA PHE A 105 -2.12 10.05 8.27
C PHE A 105 -2.87 10.26 9.60
N LEU A 106 -2.13 10.47 10.69
CA LEU A 106 -2.71 10.79 11.99
C LEU A 106 -3.43 12.14 12.00
N ALA A 107 -2.90 13.15 11.31
CA ALA A 107 -3.57 14.44 11.16
C ALA A 107 -4.90 14.30 10.44
N VAL A 108 -4.95 13.52 9.36
CA VAL A 108 -6.19 13.19 8.62
C VAL A 108 -7.20 12.47 9.52
N GLN A 109 -6.75 11.48 10.30
CA GLN A 109 -7.63 10.78 11.24
C GLN A 109 -8.23 11.74 12.27
N LYS A 110 -7.44 12.68 12.76
CA LYS A 110 -7.91 13.68 13.73
C LYS A 110 -8.95 14.64 13.12
N GLU A 111 -8.75 15.05 11.87
CA GLU A 111 -9.63 16.01 11.19
C GLU A 111 -10.95 15.37 10.72
N PHE A 112 -10.87 14.16 10.13
CA PHE A 112 -12.01 13.50 9.47
C PHE A 112 -12.62 12.33 10.27
N GLY A 113 -12.11 12.05 11.47
CA GLY A 113 -12.55 10.92 12.30
C GLY A 113 -11.85 9.59 11.98
N SER A 114 -11.58 9.32 10.69
CA SER A 114 -10.77 8.21 10.22
C SER A 114 -10.15 8.54 8.87
N PHE A 115 -9.08 7.84 8.50
CA PHE A 115 -8.54 7.94 7.15
C PHE A 115 -9.50 7.32 6.13
N ASP A 116 -10.22 6.28 6.52
CA ASP A 116 -11.25 5.64 5.70
C ASP A 116 -12.33 6.64 5.28
N ALA A 117 -12.88 7.40 6.24
CA ALA A 117 -13.87 8.43 5.94
C ALA A 117 -13.33 9.48 4.95
N TYR A 118 -12.09 9.91 5.14
CA TYR A 118 -11.43 10.86 4.24
C TYR A 118 -11.30 10.32 2.83
N VAL A 119 -10.68 9.15 2.66
CA VAL A 119 -10.38 8.61 1.31
C VAL A 119 -11.65 8.24 0.54
N TRP A 120 -12.64 7.67 1.21
CA TRP A 120 -13.91 7.29 0.57
C TRP A 120 -14.80 8.48 0.23
N SER A 121 -14.61 9.64 0.87
CA SER A 121 -15.34 10.87 0.54
C SER A 121 -15.13 11.33 -0.92
N PHE A 122 -13.96 11.04 -1.51
CA PHE A 122 -13.65 11.41 -2.90
C PHE A 122 -14.51 10.71 -3.94
N VAL A 123 -15.12 9.58 -3.58
CA VAL A 123 -15.98 8.80 -4.47
C VAL A 123 -17.39 8.60 -3.90
N GLY A 124 -17.79 9.45 -2.93
CA GLY A 124 -19.12 9.39 -2.32
C GLY A 124 -19.40 8.13 -1.50
N GLY A 125 -18.36 7.46 -1.00
CA GLY A 125 -18.49 6.26 -0.16
C GLY A 125 -18.63 4.94 -0.93
N GLU A 126 -18.76 4.99 -2.26
CA GLU A 126 -18.96 3.81 -3.09
C GLU A 126 -17.84 3.66 -4.13
N PRO A 127 -17.38 2.43 -4.44
CA PRO A 127 -16.35 2.24 -5.43
C PRO A 127 -16.86 2.57 -6.85
N ILE A 128 -16.03 3.26 -7.62
CA ILE A 128 -16.29 3.43 -9.06
C ILE A 128 -15.97 2.10 -9.76
N VAL A 129 -16.99 1.47 -10.32
CA VAL A 129 -16.86 0.16 -11.00
C VAL A 129 -16.81 0.35 -12.50
N ASN A 130 -15.63 0.16 -13.07
CA ASN A 130 -15.42 0.17 -14.52
C ASN A 130 -15.61 -1.23 -15.11
N ARG A 131 -16.03 -1.30 -16.39
CA ARG A 131 -16.27 -2.57 -17.11
C ARG A 131 -15.49 -2.61 -18.41
N TRP A 132 -14.18 -2.39 -18.33
CA TRP A 132 -13.30 -2.46 -19.48
C TRP A 132 -13.18 -3.89 -20.01
N LYS A 133 -13.31 -4.05 -21.30
CA LYS A 133 -13.22 -5.38 -21.95
C LYS A 133 -11.79 -5.77 -22.26
N ARG A 134 -10.92 -4.80 -22.51
CA ARG A 134 -9.52 -5.02 -22.89
C ARG A 134 -8.63 -4.05 -22.14
N MET A 135 -7.41 -4.47 -21.87
CA MET A 135 -6.40 -3.66 -21.17
C MET A 135 -6.16 -2.30 -21.84
N LYS A 136 -6.14 -2.27 -23.17
CA LYS A 136 -5.96 -1.02 -23.94
C LYS A 136 -7.11 -0.03 -23.81
N ASP A 137 -8.26 -0.47 -23.32
CA ASP A 137 -9.44 0.40 -23.14
C ASP A 137 -9.41 1.11 -21.76
N VAL A 138 -8.47 0.72 -20.86
CA VAL A 138 -8.28 1.34 -19.54
C VAL A 138 -7.55 2.67 -19.75
N PRO A 139 -8.15 3.82 -19.36
CA PRO A 139 -7.50 5.11 -19.47
C PRO A 139 -6.30 5.23 -18.51
N ALA A 140 -5.34 6.08 -18.85
CA ALA A 140 -4.19 6.33 -17.98
C ALA A 140 -4.57 7.11 -16.70
N THR A 141 -5.65 7.87 -16.77
CA THR A 141 -6.20 8.68 -15.65
C THR A 141 -7.73 8.60 -15.67
N ASN A 142 -8.32 8.70 -14.48
CA ASN A 142 -9.78 8.81 -14.31
C ASN A 142 -10.16 10.25 -14.00
#